data_b9a674a1a56ffe569ab8485680dda25c
#
_entry.id   b9a674a1a56ffe569ab8485680dda25c
#
_cell.length_a   1.000
_cell.length_b   1.000
_cell.length_c   1.000
_cell.angle_alpha   90.00
_cell.angle_beta   90.00
_cell.angle_gamma   90.00
#
_symmetry.space_group_name_H-M   'P 1'
#
loop_
_entity.id
_entity.type
_entity.pdbx_description
1 polymer ?
#
loop_
_entity_poly.entity_id
_entity_poly.type
_entity_poly.pdbx_seq_one_letter_code
_entity_poly.pdbx_strand_id
1 'polypeptide(L)'
;MKSLALPACILLMSTAAHVMAENPSPDPSLCGPYPTNYKEIVNKWLETQLIDAASARIEWNGDPKPADLGTKDEHLYGYLVNFTVNARNRFGAYTGKQTHGALIRNGEVIKGLGFGF
;
A
#
# COMPACT_ATOMS: atom_id res chain seq x y z
N MET A 1 -41.42 -15.09 34.81
CA MET A 1 -41.02 -15.09 34.45
C MET A 1 -40.13 -14.80 33.75
N LYS A 2 -39.86 -14.73 33.61
CA LYS A 2 -39.27 -14.51 33.07
C LYS A 2 -38.38 -14.32 32.28
N SER A 3 -38.24 -14.22 31.98
CA SER A 3 -37.56 -14.14 31.34
C SER A 3 -36.68 -13.89 30.79
N LEU A 4 -36.49 -13.68 30.64
CA LEU A 4 -35.74 -13.51 30.15
C LEU A 4 -34.84 -13.30 29.45
N ALA A 5 -34.66 -13.15 29.22
CA ALA A 5 -33.90 -13.07 28.68
C ALA A 5 -32.94 -12.96 28.09
N LEU A 6 -32.76 -12.69 27.85
CA LEU A 6 -31.99 -12.61 27.32
C LEU A 6 -31.17 -12.48 26.63
N PRO A 7 -30.99 -12.32 26.40
CA PRO A 7 -30.15 -12.26 25.72
C PRO A 7 -29.27 -11.95 25.17
N ALA A 8 -29.20 -11.63 25.13
CA ALA A 8 -28.45 -11.42 24.73
C ALA A 8 -27.47 -11.41 24.22
N CYS A 9 -27.49 -11.24 24.18
CA CYS A 9 -26.68 -11.24 23.76
C CYS A 9 -25.87 -11.23 23.12
N ILE A 10 -25.93 -11.09 22.98
CA ILE A 10 -25.18 -11.19 22.49
C ILE A 10 -24.39 -11.02 21.91
N LEU A 11 -24.43 -10.69 21.89
CA LEU A 11 -23.71 -10.52 21.42
C LEU A 11 -22.96 -10.45 20.79
N LEU A 12 -23.01 -10.22 20.74
CA LEU A 12 -22.30 -10.11 20.20
C LEU A 12 -21.40 -10.07 19.85
N MET A 13 -21.35 -9.99 19.91
CA MET A 13 -20.43 -9.95 19.68
C MET A 13 -19.74 -10.03 18.94
N SER A 14 -19.87 -9.88 18.86
CA SER A 14 -19.23 -10.04 18.34
C SER A 14 -18.55 -9.84 17.65
N THR A 15 -18.73 -9.54 17.48
CA THR A 15 -18.07 -9.38 16.99
C THR A 15 -17.22 -9.02 16.58
N ALA A 16 -17.59 -8.70 16.55
CA ALA A 16 -16.70 -8.07 16.26
C ALA A 16 -15.57 -8.33 16.10
N ALA A 17 -15.53 -8.49 16.47
CA ALA A 17 -14.35 -8.83 16.52
C ALA A 17 -13.56 -9.02 15.40
N HIS A 18 -13.55 -9.26 14.90
CA HIS A 18 -12.81 -9.61 13.98
C HIS A 18 -12.02 -8.73 13.28
N VAL A 19 -12.44 -8.16 13.10
CA VAL A 19 -11.85 -7.20 12.51
C VAL A 19 -10.53 -6.86 12.90
N MET A 20 -10.29 -7.09 14.01
CA MET A 20 -9.10 -6.70 14.56
C MET A 20 -7.95 -7.39 14.03
N ALA A 21 -8.11 -8.27 13.13
CA ALA A 21 -6.99 -8.94 12.54
C ALA A 21 -6.08 -7.99 11.79
N GLU A 22 -6.58 -6.84 11.40
CA GLU A 22 -5.77 -5.89 10.66
C GLU A 22 -5.17 -4.82 11.56
N ASN A 23 -3.93 -4.46 11.26
CA ASN A 23 -3.29 -3.35 11.93
C ASN A 23 -3.93 -2.05 11.46
N PRO A 24 -4.20 -1.13 12.38
CA PRO A 24 -4.73 0.16 11.98
C PRO A 24 -3.71 0.94 11.17
N SER A 25 -4.18 1.77 10.26
CA SER A 25 -3.32 2.69 9.52
C SER A 25 -2.80 3.75 10.48
N PRO A 26 -1.57 4.23 10.28
CA PRO A 26 -1.04 5.28 11.09
C PRO A 26 -1.80 6.59 10.86
N ASP A 27 -1.64 7.53 11.78
CA ASP A 27 -2.21 8.85 11.65
C ASP A 27 -1.60 9.53 10.41
N PRO A 28 -2.41 10.04 9.50
CA PRO A 28 -1.89 10.72 8.31
C PRO A 28 -0.91 11.85 8.61
N SER A 29 -1.04 12.49 9.76
CA SER A 29 -0.12 13.57 10.13
C SER A 29 1.32 13.09 10.28
N LEU A 30 1.53 11.80 10.50
CA LEU A 30 2.86 11.22 10.62
C LEU A 30 3.47 10.89 9.26
N CYS A 31 2.66 10.91 8.22
CA CYS A 31 3.09 10.47 6.89
C CYS A 31 3.52 11.60 5.97
N GLY A 32 3.45 12.84 6.42
CA GLY A 32 3.75 14.00 5.59
C GLY A 32 2.55 14.40 4.75
N PRO A 33 2.75 15.31 3.78
CA PRO A 33 1.64 15.76 2.95
C PRO A 33 1.15 14.66 2.02
N TYR A 34 -0.15 14.69 1.73
CA TYR A 34 -0.75 13.72 0.81
C TYR A 34 -0.18 13.92 -0.60
N PRO A 35 0.30 12.83 -1.24
CA PRO A 35 0.93 12.96 -2.56
C PRO A 35 -0.13 13.01 -3.66
N THR A 36 -0.64 14.20 -3.96
CA THR A 36 -1.66 14.36 -4.99
C THR A 36 -1.12 13.99 -6.38
N ASN A 37 0.18 14.12 -6.59
CA ASN A 37 0.83 13.77 -7.83
C ASN A 37 1.56 12.43 -7.74
N TYR A 38 1.00 11.50 -7.01
CA TYR A 38 1.67 10.22 -6.77
C TYR A 38 2.01 9.45 -8.04
N LYS A 39 1.19 9.57 -9.08
CA LYS A 39 1.46 8.86 -10.34
C LYS A 39 2.74 9.36 -10.99
N GLU A 40 2.96 10.67 -10.98
CA GLU A 40 4.19 11.24 -11.51
C GLU A 40 5.40 10.84 -10.69
N ILE A 41 5.25 10.86 -9.37
CA ILE A 41 6.32 10.49 -8.44
C ILE A 41 6.74 9.05 -8.68
N VAL A 42 5.77 8.13 -8.76
CA VAL A 42 6.05 6.72 -8.98
C VAL A 42 6.63 6.48 -10.36
N ASN A 43 6.07 7.13 -11.39
CA ASN A 43 6.59 6.96 -12.75
C ASN A 43 8.06 7.38 -12.85
N LYS A 44 8.39 8.50 -12.24
CA LYS A 44 9.78 8.97 -12.26
C LYS A 44 10.70 8.03 -11.50
N TRP A 45 10.23 7.52 -10.38
CA TRP A 45 11.00 6.57 -9.59
C TRP A 45 11.21 5.25 -10.35
N LEU A 46 10.19 4.80 -11.10
CA LEU A 46 10.29 3.56 -11.88
C LEU A 46 11.38 3.65 -12.95
N GLU A 47 11.71 4.86 -13.42
CA GLU A 47 12.80 5.03 -14.37
C GLU A 47 14.13 4.54 -13.79
N THR A 48 14.27 4.55 -12.47
CA THR A 48 15.47 4.07 -11.80
C THR A 48 15.40 2.57 -11.47
N GLN A 49 14.21 1.96 -11.57
CA GLN A 49 14.00 0.58 -11.15
C GLN A 49 13.83 -0.39 -12.32
N LEU A 50 13.33 0.08 -13.44
CA LEU A 50 13.00 -0.76 -14.58
C LEU A 50 14.07 -0.65 -15.68
N ILE A 51 14.29 -1.77 -16.36
CA ILE A 51 15.25 -1.81 -17.48
C ILE A 51 14.72 -0.99 -18.64
N ASP A 52 13.40 -1.09 -18.90
CA ASP A 52 12.78 -0.34 -19.98
C ASP A 52 11.51 0.32 -19.44
N ALA A 53 11.71 1.42 -18.72
CA ALA A 53 10.60 2.12 -18.08
C ALA A 53 9.61 2.70 -19.09
N ALA A 54 10.09 3.07 -20.29
CA ALA A 54 9.21 3.62 -21.30
C ALA A 54 8.18 2.61 -21.79
N SER A 55 8.46 1.32 -21.66
CA SER A 55 7.54 0.26 -22.06
C SER A 55 6.50 -0.08 -20.99
N ALA A 56 6.65 0.48 -19.79
CA ALA A 56 5.84 0.06 -18.64
C ALA A 56 4.35 0.36 -18.84
N ARG A 57 3.54 -0.65 -18.59
CA ARG A 57 2.08 -0.55 -18.54
C ARG A 57 1.71 -0.64 -17.08
N ILE A 58 1.16 0.44 -16.55
CA ILE A 58 0.90 0.56 -15.12
C ILE A 58 -0.59 0.61 -14.84
N GLU A 59 -1.04 -0.21 -13.89
CA GLU A 59 -2.41 -0.18 -13.40
C GLU A 59 -2.37 0.24 -11.94
N TRP A 60 -3.09 1.29 -11.59
CA TRP A 60 -3.11 1.81 -10.24
C TRP A 60 -4.18 1.08 -9.43
N ASN A 61 -3.78 0.54 -8.29
CA ASN A 61 -4.67 -0.30 -7.46
C ASN A 61 -5.16 0.48 -6.24
N GLY A 62 -5.77 1.63 -6.49
CA GLY A 62 -6.33 2.46 -5.45
C GLY A 62 -5.49 3.70 -5.17
N ASP A 63 -5.98 4.52 -4.27
CA ASP A 63 -5.32 5.78 -3.91
C ASP A 63 -4.26 5.56 -2.84
N PRO A 64 -3.31 6.50 -2.70
CA PRO A 64 -2.32 6.43 -1.63
C PRO A 64 -2.99 6.36 -0.25
N LYS A 65 -2.46 5.50 0.62
CA LYS A 65 -2.97 5.31 1.98
C LYS A 65 -1.85 5.41 3.00
N PRO A 66 -2.14 5.98 4.17
CA PRO A 66 -1.13 6.05 5.23
C PRO A 66 -0.63 4.66 5.58
N ALA A 67 0.65 4.51 5.73
CA ALA A 67 1.27 3.23 6.06
C ALA A 67 2.55 3.42 6.85
N ASP A 68 2.91 2.40 7.59
CA ASP A 68 4.18 2.33 8.32
C ASP A 68 4.84 1.02 7.91
N LEU A 69 5.91 1.10 7.15
CA LEU A 69 6.65 -0.07 6.67
C LEU A 69 7.91 -0.33 7.47
N GLY A 70 8.05 0.32 8.60
CA GLY A 70 9.18 0.11 9.48
C GLY A 70 8.90 -0.90 10.57
N THR A 71 9.67 -0.82 11.64
CA THR A 71 9.54 -1.72 12.79
C THR A 71 8.96 -0.95 13.97
N LYS A 72 8.77 -1.63 15.10
CA LYS A 72 8.32 -1.01 16.33
C LYS A 72 9.28 0.07 16.81
N ASP A 73 10.57 -0.17 16.63
CA ASP A 73 11.60 0.72 17.12
C ASP A 73 12.02 1.78 16.10
N GLU A 74 11.76 1.49 14.82
CA GLU A 74 12.17 2.39 13.77
C GLU A 74 11.06 2.45 12.74
N HIS A 75 10.14 3.38 12.92
CA HIS A 75 9.00 3.56 12.05
C HIS A 75 9.41 4.14 10.69
N LEU A 76 8.67 3.76 9.68
CA LEU A 76 8.86 4.30 8.34
C LEU A 76 7.48 4.70 7.81
N TYR A 77 7.09 5.92 8.15
CA TYR A 77 5.77 6.44 7.78
C TYR A 77 5.77 7.05 6.39
N GLY A 78 4.68 6.88 5.68
CA GLY A 78 4.47 7.48 4.38
C GLY A 78 3.13 7.07 3.82
N TYR A 79 2.89 7.41 2.55
CA TYR A 79 1.69 6.99 1.85
C TYR A 79 2.06 5.85 0.91
N LEU A 80 1.40 4.72 1.10
CA LEU A 80 1.64 3.54 0.29
C LEU A 80 0.74 3.56 -0.93
N VAL A 81 1.36 3.42 -2.10
CA VAL A 81 0.67 3.31 -3.37
C VAL A 81 0.87 1.90 -3.88
N ASN A 82 -0.23 1.21 -4.19
CA ASN A 82 -0.17 -0.12 -4.79
C ASN A 82 -0.46 -0.03 -6.26
N PHE A 83 0.30 -0.75 -7.06
CA PHE A 83 0.15 -0.72 -8.51
C PHE A 83 0.67 -2.01 -9.11
N THR A 84 0.27 -2.25 -10.36
CA THR A 84 0.70 -3.40 -11.14
C THR A 84 1.50 -2.90 -12.31
N VAL A 85 2.64 -3.52 -12.58
CA VAL A 85 3.53 -3.13 -13.67
C VAL A 85 3.73 -4.31 -14.61
N ASN A 86 3.64 -4.04 -15.90
CA ASN A 86 4.03 -4.98 -16.94
C ASN A 86 5.00 -4.23 -17.86
N ALA A 87 6.26 -4.58 -17.83
CA ALA A 87 7.31 -3.89 -18.58
C ALA A 87 8.17 -4.90 -19.34
N ARG A 88 8.85 -4.43 -20.38
CA ARG A 88 9.74 -5.28 -21.15
C ARG A 88 11.07 -5.48 -20.40
N ASN A 89 11.59 -6.69 -20.51
CA ASN A 89 12.91 -7.00 -19.98
C ASN A 89 14.00 -6.62 -21.02
N ARG A 90 15.25 -6.95 -20.72
CA ARG A 90 16.36 -6.63 -21.62
C ARG A 90 16.30 -7.34 -22.96
N PHE A 91 15.46 -8.36 -23.09
CA PHE A 91 15.27 -9.09 -24.36
C PHE A 91 14.10 -8.53 -25.16
N GLY A 92 13.47 -7.46 -24.67
CA GLY A 92 12.38 -6.83 -25.36
C GLY A 92 11.02 -7.50 -25.17
N ALA A 93 10.91 -8.46 -24.28
CA ALA A 93 9.65 -9.17 -24.02
C ALA A 93 9.01 -8.68 -22.74
N TYR A 94 7.68 -8.55 -22.77
CA TYR A 94 6.93 -8.23 -21.56
C TYR A 94 6.98 -9.39 -20.57
N THR A 95 7.24 -9.10 -19.31
CA THR A 95 7.41 -10.13 -18.28
C THR A 95 6.12 -10.56 -17.62
N GLY A 96 5.00 -9.90 -17.94
CA GLY A 96 3.71 -10.15 -17.29
C GLY A 96 3.45 -9.16 -16.18
N LYS A 97 2.23 -9.16 -15.67
CA LYS A 97 1.81 -8.23 -14.63
C LYS A 97 2.42 -8.62 -13.28
N GLN A 98 3.05 -7.67 -12.63
CA GLN A 98 3.65 -7.88 -11.32
C GLN A 98 3.17 -6.79 -10.38
N THR A 99 2.75 -7.18 -9.18
CA THR A 99 2.24 -6.25 -8.18
C THR A 99 3.40 -5.67 -7.39
N HIS A 100 3.35 -4.35 -7.21
CA HIS A 100 4.38 -3.62 -6.50
C HIS A 100 3.74 -2.60 -5.57
N GLY A 101 4.55 -2.03 -4.70
CA GLY A 101 4.16 -0.92 -3.86
C GLY A 101 5.26 0.11 -3.78
N ALA A 102 4.88 1.34 -3.54
CA ALA A 102 5.84 2.43 -3.32
C ALA A 102 5.35 3.27 -2.14
N LEU A 103 6.24 3.47 -1.18
CA LEU A 103 5.95 4.32 -0.03
C LEU A 103 6.49 5.71 -0.33
N ILE A 104 5.59 6.69 -0.33
CA ILE A 104 5.93 8.08 -0.66
C ILE A 104 5.90 8.93 0.60
N ARG A 105 6.93 9.74 0.77
CA ARG A 105 6.98 10.72 1.84
C ARG A 105 7.64 11.99 1.32
N ASN A 106 6.99 13.12 1.54
CA ASN A 106 7.51 14.43 1.12
C ASN A 106 7.88 14.47 -0.36
N GLY A 107 7.06 13.86 -1.19
CA GLY A 107 7.24 13.91 -2.65
C GLY A 107 8.25 12.93 -3.21
N GLU A 108 8.75 12.01 -2.39
CA GLU A 108 9.75 11.03 -2.84
C GLU A 108 9.35 9.61 -2.45
N VAL A 109 9.74 8.65 -3.29
CA VAL A 109 9.59 7.24 -2.93
C VAL A 109 10.74 6.86 -2.01
N ILE A 110 10.40 6.50 -0.77
CA ILE A 110 11.42 6.16 0.23
C ILE A 110 11.58 4.66 0.41
N LYS A 111 10.64 3.87 -0.11
CA LYS A 111 10.76 2.41 -0.08
C LYS A 111 9.91 1.80 -1.18
N GLY A 112 10.46 0.83 -1.89
CA GLY A 112 9.73 0.05 -2.88
C GLY A 112 9.46 -1.35 -2.40
N LEU A 113 8.34 -1.92 -2.81
CA LEU A 113 7.94 -3.28 -2.47
C LEU A 113 7.76 -4.09 -3.74
N GLY A 114 8.21 -5.33 -3.72
CA GLY A 114 8.04 -6.23 -4.85
C GLY A 114 9.10 -6.12 -5.94
N PHE A 115 10.12 -5.32 -5.73
CA PHE A 115 11.22 -5.19 -6.69
C PHE A 115 12.38 -6.04 -6.20
N GLY A 116 12.39 -7.29 -6.65
CA GLY A 116 13.37 -8.26 -6.21
C GLY A 116 14.48 -8.47 -7.23
N PHE A 117 15.13 -7.41 -7.61
CA PHE A 117 16.17 -7.50 -8.64
C PHE A 117 17.50 -7.97 -8.10
#